data_2523e3bf211d6c4388de66d2e7b97222
#
_entry.id   2523e3bf211d6c4388de66d2e7b97222
#
_cell.length_a   1.000
_cell.length_b   1.000
_cell.length_c   1.000
_cell.angle_alpha   90.00
_cell.angle_beta   90.00
_cell.angle_gamma   90.00
#
_symmetry.space_group_name_H-M   'P 1'
#
loop_
_entity.id
_entity.type
_entity.pdbx_description
1 polymer ?
#
loop_
_entity_poly.entity_id
_entity_poly.type
_entity_poly.pdbx_seq_one_letter_code
_entity_poly.pdbx_strand_id
1 'polypeptide(L)'
;MRPAREIIDRFGQVEDDQKYTRLVDLFTDDAIYYDPFAGAQVGKASIHEFMSEMEKVIPKMGVYFANWETCADTHVGWAKWNMVVPVNGVEHPIPGQSIYRLRDGKVCFVADYVDAPSYARIRPDRKPNAASAALVEKGNTQSGSSKGLITELWSQRMTSWSPVEDGTVTVNDLGVEDSVAWVQWTCHTATGDFPGWTLHNIDGDHVSSEDYWDDARN
;
A
#
# COMPACT_ATOMS: atom_id res chain seq x y z
N MET A 1 -1.18 19.01 -12.79
CA MET A 1 -0.69 17.79 -12.12
C MET A 1 -1.21 17.83 -10.68
N ARG A 2 -1.79 16.76 -10.18
CA ARG A 2 -2.30 16.72 -8.80
C ARG A 2 -1.12 16.63 -7.83
N PRO A 3 -1.11 17.38 -6.71
CA PRO A 3 -0.02 17.32 -5.74
C PRO A 3 0.30 15.90 -5.23
N ALA A 4 -0.73 15.08 -5.02
CA ALA A 4 -0.58 13.70 -4.60
C ALA A 4 0.19 12.87 -5.66
N ARG A 5 -0.14 12.99 -6.93
CA ARG A 5 0.55 12.31 -8.04
C ARG A 5 2.05 12.63 -8.05
N GLU A 6 2.40 13.92 -7.97
CA GLU A 6 3.79 14.35 -7.97
C GLU A 6 4.60 13.73 -6.80
N ILE A 7 3.99 13.66 -5.62
CA ILE A 7 4.63 13.08 -4.44
C ILE A 7 4.84 11.58 -4.62
N ILE A 8 3.81 10.84 -5.07
CA ILE A 8 3.88 9.39 -5.24
C ILE A 8 4.87 9.01 -6.34
N ASP A 9 4.92 9.76 -7.44
CA ASP A 9 5.89 9.55 -8.50
C ASP A 9 7.34 9.69 -8.00
N ARG A 10 7.59 10.54 -6.99
CA ARG A 10 8.92 10.65 -6.36
C ARG A 10 9.30 9.41 -5.56
N PHE A 11 8.34 8.72 -4.94
CA PHE A 11 8.61 7.44 -4.29
C PHE A 11 9.08 6.40 -5.30
N GLY A 12 8.41 6.27 -6.46
CA GLY A 12 8.86 5.38 -7.52
C GLY A 12 10.24 5.72 -8.09
N GLN A 13 10.54 7.02 -8.26
CA GLN A 13 11.85 7.47 -8.78
C GLN A 13 13.02 7.15 -7.85
N VAL A 14 12.80 7.15 -6.53
CA VAL A 14 13.84 6.85 -5.55
C VAL A 14 14.26 5.38 -5.58
N GLU A 15 13.38 4.48 -6.02
CA GLU A 15 13.70 3.05 -6.14
C GLU A 15 14.81 2.78 -7.16
N ASP A 16 14.95 3.61 -8.20
CA ASP A 16 15.97 3.43 -9.23
C ASP A 16 17.40 3.65 -8.68
N ASP A 17 17.58 4.62 -7.77
CA ASP A 17 18.90 4.95 -7.20
C ASP A 17 19.05 4.55 -5.72
N GLN A 18 18.01 4.07 -5.09
CA GLN A 18 17.91 3.63 -3.70
C GLN A 18 18.37 4.71 -2.69
N LYS A 19 18.04 5.98 -3.00
CA LYS A 19 18.38 7.15 -2.17
C LYS A 19 17.17 7.61 -1.36
N TYR A 20 16.67 6.76 -0.48
CA TYR A 20 15.44 6.93 0.28
C TYR A 20 15.42 8.18 1.17
N THR A 21 16.56 8.63 1.68
CA THR A 21 16.63 9.86 2.49
C THR A 21 16.17 11.11 1.76
N ARG A 22 16.16 11.12 0.42
CA ARG A 22 15.61 12.21 -0.39
C ARG A 22 14.09 12.38 -0.24
N LEU A 23 13.41 11.35 0.24
CA LEU A 23 11.95 11.40 0.48
C LEU A 23 11.60 12.11 1.79
N VAL A 24 12.54 12.24 2.72
CA VAL A 24 12.28 12.73 4.08
C VAL A 24 11.63 14.11 4.10
N ASP A 25 11.98 14.98 3.14
CA ASP A 25 11.41 16.32 3.04
C ASP A 25 9.93 16.33 2.57
N LEU A 26 9.46 15.23 2.00
CA LEU A 26 8.06 15.07 1.61
C LEU A 26 7.13 14.81 2.80
N PHE A 27 7.67 14.40 3.95
CA PHE A 27 6.88 14.05 5.13
C PHE A 27 6.55 15.24 6.01
N THR A 28 5.39 15.17 6.68
CA THR A 28 5.08 16.05 7.82
C THR A 28 5.94 15.67 9.02
N ASP A 29 6.09 16.58 10.00
CA ASP A 29 6.94 16.32 11.15
C ASP A 29 6.40 15.20 12.06
N ASP A 30 5.08 15.00 12.07
CA ASP A 30 4.33 13.98 12.81
C ASP A 30 3.96 12.75 11.97
N ALA A 31 4.54 12.60 10.77
CA ALA A 31 4.20 11.51 9.87
C ALA A 31 4.44 10.13 10.48
N ILE A 32 3.68 9.15 10.00
CA ILE A 32 3.88 7.74 10.30
C ILE A 32 4.24 7.01 9.00
N TYR A 33 5.32 6.26 9.04
CA TYR A 33 5.71 5.32 7.99
C TYR A 33 5.66 3.90 8.57
N TYR A 34 4.81 3.05 8.03
CA TYR A 34 4.72 1.64 8.43
C TYR A 34 5.41 0.76 7.38
N ASP A 35 6.44 0.04 7.81
CA ASP A 35 7.13 -0.97 7.02
C ASP A 35 6.77 -2.38 7.54
N PRO A 36 6.50 -3.37 6.66
CA PRO A 36 6.05 -4.68 7.09
C PRO A 36 7.11 -5.49 7.86
N PHE A 37 8.38 -5.11 7.78
CA PHE A 37 9.48 -5.79 8.49
C PHE A 37 10.02 -5.02 9.68
N ALA A 38 9.98 -3.68 9.64
CA ALA A 38 10.51 -2.81 10.67
C ALA A 38 9.42 -2.22 11.59
N GLY A 39 8.14 -2.31 11.19
CA GLY A 39 7.02 -1.74 11.92
C GLY A 39 6.88 -0.22 11.71
N ALA A 40 6.20 0.45 12.63
CA ALA A 40 5.88 1.86 12.53
C ALA A 40 7.07 2.76 12.91
N GLN A 41 7.41 3.69 12.02
CA GLN A 41 8.34 4.79 12.24
C GLN A 41 7.53 6.06 12.46
N VAL A 42 7.54 6.58 13.67
CA VAL A 42 6.71 7.72 14.08
C VAL A 42 7.54 8.99 14.15
N GLY A 43 7.12 9.97 13.37
CA GLY A 43 7.78 11.27 13.24
C GLY A 43 8.93 11.29 12.24
N LYS A 44 9.14 12.46 11.64
CA LYS A 44 10.11 12.68 10.55
C LYS A 44 11.53 12.24 10.90
N ALA A 45 11.97 12.40 12.15
CA ALA A 45 13.29 11.99 12.59
C ALA A 45 13.47 10.47 12.55
N SER A 46 12.50 9.70 13.07
CA SER A 46 12.52 8.24 13.02
C SER A 46 12.45 7.72 11.58
N ILE A 47 11.63 8.34 10.73
CA ILE A 47 11.56 8.03 9.30
C ILE A 47 12.91 8.26 8.62
N HIS A 48 13.61 9.35 8.94
CA HIS A 48 14.96 9.62 8.40
C HIS A 48 15.97 8.55 8.80
N GLU A 49 15.97 8.13 10.06
CA GLU A 49 16.86 7.06 10.55
C GLU A 49 16.58 5.75 9.82
N PHE A 50 15.31 5.38 9.69
CA PHE A 50 14.85 4.18 8.98
C PHE A 50 15.28 4.22 7.50
N MET A 51 15.03 5.30 6.79
CA MET A 51 15.43 5.46 5.39
C MET A 51 16.96 5.45 5.21
N SER A 52 17.71 6.02 6.15
CA SER A 52 19.18 5.97 6.15
C SER A 52 19.69 4.53 6.32
N GLU A 53 18.98 3.70 7.07
CA GLU A 53 19.34 2.29 7.20
C GLU A 53 18.96 1.48 5.96
N MET A 54 17.81 1.75 5.34
CA MET A 54 17.41 1.15 4.07
C MET A 54 18.45 1.37 2.97
N GLU A 55 18.99 2.59 2.84
CA GLU A 55 20.06 2.93 1.87
C GLU A 55 21.30 2.06 2.04
N LYS A 56 21.58 1.57 3.25
CA LYS A 56 22.74 0.72 3.54
C LYS A 56 22.45 -0.77 3.35
N VAL A 57 21.23 -1.19 3.65
CA VAL A 57 20.84 -2.61 3.75
C VAL A 57 20.31 -3.15 2.43
N ILE A 58 19.39 -2.42 1.78
CA ILE A 58 18.71 -2.88 0.56
C ILE A 58 19.70 -3.22 -0.57
N PRO A 59 20.69 -2.36 -0.90
CA PRO A 59 21.67 -2.69 -1.93
C PRO A 59 22.50 -3.95 -1.62
N LYS A 60 22.83 -4.16 -0.34
CA LYS A 60 23.63 -5.33 0.09
C LYS A 60 22.85 -6.65 -0.03
N MET A 61 21.52 -6.57 0.10
CA MET A 61 20.64 -7.72 -0.07
C MET A 61 20.38 -8.03 -1.54
N GLY A 62 20.72 -7.12 -2.46
CA GLY A 62 20.39 -7.21 -3.87
C GLY A 62 18.88 -7.08 -4.14
N VAL A 63 18.11 -6.62 -3.17
CA VAL A 63 16.67 -6.39 -3.32
C VAL A 63 16.46 -5.11 -4.12
N TYR A 64 15.48 -5.14 -5.00
CA TYR A 64 15.03 -3.96 -5.74
C TYR A 64 13.51 -4.01 -5.96
N PHE A 65 12.92 -2.87 -6.33
CA PHE A 65 11.50 -2.74 -6.58
C PHE A 65 11.22 -2.54 -8.08
N ALA A 66 10.21 -3.19 -8.60
CA ALA A 66 9.87 -3.19 -10.02
C ALA A 66 8.36 -3.14 -10.23
N ASN A 67 7.94 -2.89 -11.48
CA ASN A 67 6.54 -2.87 -11.90
C ASN A 67 5.68 -1.89 -11.08
N TRP A 68 6.17 -0.66 -10.97
CA TRP A 68 5.53 0.40 -10.20
C TRP A 68 4.30 0.95 -10.93
N GLU A 69 3.12 0.73 -10.37
CA GLU A 69 1.85 1.28 -10.85
C GLU A 69 1.25 2.16 -9.75
N THR A 70 0.71 3.31 -10.10
CA THR A 70 0.23 4.27 -9.12
C THR A 70 -1.15 4.81 -9.47
N CYS A 71 -1.90 5.16 -8.42
CA CYS A 71 -3.12 5.93 -8.50
C CYS A 71 -3.10 7.00 -7.41
N ALA A 72 -3.52 8.22 -7.72
CA ALA A 72 -3.51 9.33 -6.78
C ALA A 72 -4.80 10.16 -6.88
N ASP A 73 -5.41 10.42 -5.73
CA ASP A 73 -6.47 11.41 -5.56
C ASP A 73 -5.99 12.51 -4.61
N THR A 74 -6.79 13.53 -4.36
CA THR A 74 -6.39 14.79 -3.74
C THR A 74 -5.56 14.66 -2.45
N HIS A 75 -5.94 13.75 -1.57
CA HIS A 75 -5.32 13.55 -0.25
C HIS A 75 -4.86 12.12 0.00
N VAL A 76 -4.99 11.27 -0.99
CA VAL A 76 -4.66 9.84 -0.88
C VAL A 76 -3.92 9.38 -2.12
N GLY A 77 -3.12 8.36 -1.96
CA GLY A 77 -2.47 7.70 -3.06
C GLY A 77 -2.24 6.23 -2.78
N TRP A 78 -1.97 5.53 -3.85
CA TRP A 78 -1.71 4.11 -3.83
C TRP A 78 -0.62 3.76 -4.84
N ALA A 79 0.22 2.80 -4.48
CA ALA A 79 1.20 2.22 -5.40
C ALA A 79 1.18 0.69 -5.29
N LYS A 80 1.27 0.02 -6.43
CA LYS A 80 1.52 -1.42 -6.55
C LYS A 80 2.92 -1.62 -7.11
N TRP A 81 3.63 -2.57 -6.58
CA TRP A 81 5.01 -2.87 -6.96
C TRP A 81 5.35 -4.33 -6.67
N ASN A 82 6.46 -4.80 -7.21
CA ASN A 82 7.06 -6.06 -6.82
C ASN A 82 8.39 -5.80 -6.10
N MET A 83 8.53 -6.31 -4.89
CA MET A 83 9.82 -6.45 -4.24
C MET A 83 10.53 -7.68 -4.80
N VAL A 84 11.57 -7.49 -5.58
CA VAL A 84 12.32 -8.60 -6.17
C VAL A 84 13.43 -9.02 -5.21
N VAL A 85 13.35 -10.24 -4.71
CA VAL A 85 14.27 -10.81 -3.72
C VAL A 85 15.13 -11.88 -4.38
N PRO A 86 16.45 -11.70 -4.50
CA PRO A 86 17.34 -12.74 -5.01
C PRO A 86 17.63 -13.79 -3.94
N VAL A 87 17.38 -15.07 -4.26
CA VAL A 87 17.72 -16.20 -3.41
C VAL A 87 18.43 -17.26 -4.26
N ASN A 88 19.66 -17.61 -3.90
CA ASN A 88 20.47 -18.61 -4.63
C ASN A 88 20.60 -18.33 -6.13
N GLY A 89 20.68 -17.05 -6.52
CA GLY A 89 20.81 -16.63 -7.92
C GLY A 89 19.49 -16.64 -8.72
N VAL A 90 18.35 -16.90 -8.07
CA VAL A 90 17.01 -16.80 -8.66
C VAL A 90 16.30 -15.58 -8.10
N GLU A 91 15.71 -14.79 -8.97
CA GLU A 91 14.89 -13.63 -8.60
C GLU A 91 13.44 -14.05 -8.32
N HIS A 92 12.93 -13.60 -7.17
CA HIS A 92 11.58 -13.89 -6.73
C HIS A 92 10.80 -12.58 -6.59
N PRO A 93 9.88 -12.25 -7.52
CA PRO A 93 9.01 -11.10 -7.38
C PRO A 93 7.94 -11.36 -6.31
N ILE A 94 7.90 -10.53 -5.29
CA ILE A 94 6.91 -10.55 -4.22
C ILE A 94 5.99 -9.36 -4.42
N PRO A 95 4.70 -9.56 -4.66
CA PRO A 95 3.74 -8.45 -4.77
C PRO A 95 3.71 -7.61 -3.50
N GLY A 96 3.64 -6.30 -3.67
CA GLY A 96 3.52 -5.35 -2.58
C GLY A 96 2.70 -4.13 -2.98
N GLN A 97 2.30 -3.37 -1.98
CA GLN A 97 1.50 -2.17 -2.14
C GLN A 97 1.86 -1.15 -1.09
N SER A 98 1.73 0.13 -1.46
CA SER A 98 1.87 1.26 -0.55
C SER A 98 0.61 2.10 -0.57
N ILE A 99 0.18 2.53 0.61
CA ILE A 99 -0.93 3.48 0.77
C ILE A 99 -0.38 4.76 1.36
N TYR A 100 -0.77 5.89 0.77
CA TYR A 100 -0.31 7.22 1.15
C TYR A 100 -1.48 8.07 1.61
N ARG A 101 -1.26 8.89 2.65
CA ARG A 101 -2.13 9.99 3.06
C ARG A 101 -1.37 11.30 3.01
N LEU A 102 -2.00 12.30 2.47
CA LEU A 102 -1.42 13.62 2.33
C LEU A 102 -2.20 14.66 3.14
N ARG A 103 -1.46 15.54 3.79
CA ARG A 103 -1.97 16.69 4.51
C ARG A 103 -1.09 17.91 4.15
N ASP A 104 -1.72 18.98 3.68
CA ASP A 104 -1.03 20.23 3.31
C ASP A 104 0.11 20.03 2.29
N GLY A 105 -0.10 19.15 1.29
CA GLY A 105 0.88 18.87 0.24
C GLY A 105 2.10 18.06 0.72
N LYS A 106 1.99 17.39 1.87
CA LYS A 106 3.01 16.49 2.40
C LYS A 106 2.40 15.15 2.81
N VAL A 107 3.22 14.13 2.86
CA VAL A 107 2.85 12.80 3.33
C VAL A 107 2.74 12.81 4.85
N CYS A 108 1.57 12.51 5.39
CA CYS A 108 1.36 12.34 6.83
C CYS A 108 1.28 10.86 7.24
N PHE A 109 1.04 9.97 6.30
CA PHE A 109 1.00 8.53 6.55
C PHE A 109 1.41 7.75 5.30
N VAL A 110 2.23 6.71 5.49
CA VAL A 110 2.52 5.66 4.51
C VAL A 110 2.42 4.32 5.21
N ALA A 111 1.83 3.34 4.54
CA ALA A 111 1.93 1.96 4.94
C ALA A 111 2.30 1.08 3.73
N ASP A 112 3.36 0.32 3.87
CA ASP A 112 3.78 -0.68 2.92
C ASP A 112 3.31 -2.07 3.35
N TYR A 113 2.87 -2.85 2.38
CA TYR A 113 2.40 -4.22 2.58
C TYR A 113 3.01 -5.13 1.54
N VAL A 114 3.39 -6.31 1.93
CA VAL A 114 3.92 -7.35 1.03
C VAL A 114 3.04 -8.60 1.12
N ASP A 115 2.99 -9.37 0.04
CA ASP A 115 2.38 -10.70 0.06
C ASP A 115 3.19 -11.62 0.98
N ALA A 116 2.78 -11.70 2.25
CA ALA A 116 3.46 -12.46 3.29
C ALA A 116 3.55 -13.97 2.97
N PRO A 117 2.52 -14.65 2.44
CA PRO A 117 2.63 -16.03 1.99
C PRO A 117 3.68 -16.24 0.91
N SER A 118 3.77 -15.36 -0.09
CA SER A 118 4.80 -15.43 -1.14
C SER A 118 6.19 -15.22 -0.57
N TYR A 119 6.36 -14.24 0.33
CA TYR A 119 7.63 -13.99 1.00
C TYR A 119 8.07 -15.17 1.86
N ALA A 120 7.17 -15.75 2.66
CA ALA A 120 7.46 -16.87 3.55
C ALA A 120 7.90 -18.14 2.81
N ARG A 121 7.47 -18.34 1.55
CA ARG A 121 7.92 -19.47 0.72
C ARG A 121 9.42 -19.40 0.39
N ILE A 122 9.98 -18.21 0.27
CA ILE A 122 11.40 -18.01 -0.10
C ILE A 122 12.27 -17.64 1.10
N ARG A 123 11.68 -17.05 2.14
CA ARG A 123 12.36 -16.61 3.38
C ARG A 123 11.54 -17.03 4.61
N PRO A 124 11.48 -18.33 4.92
CA PRO A 124 10.71 -18.82 6.07
C PRO A 124 11.28 -18.38 7.43
N ASP A 125 12.54 -17.96 7.43
CA ASP A 125 13.28 -17.43 8.58
C ASP A 125 12.87 -16.00 8.97
N ARG A 126 12.18 -15.28 8.08
CA ARG A 126 11.81 -13.87 8.29
C ARG A 126 10.38 -13.63 7.83
N LYS A 127 9.50 -13.34 8.76
CA LYS A 127 8.10 -13.02 8.47
C LYS A 127 7.87 -11.50 8.51
N PRO A 128 7.10 -10.96 7.55
CA PRO A 128 6.58 -9.59 7.68
C PRO A 128 5.70 -9.49 8.93
N ASN A 129 5.72 -8.34 9.59
CA ASN A 129 4.73 -8.02 10.60
C ASN A 129 3.37 -7.85 9.93
N ALA A 130 2.33 -8.38 10.56
CA ALA A 130 0.97 -8.11 10.11
C ALA A 130 0.67 -6.62 10.25
N ALA A 131 0.08 -6.04 9.20
CA ALA A 131 -0.39 -4.69 9.25
C ALA A 131 -1.56 -4.58 10.25
N SER A 132 -1.47 -3.65 11.19
CA SER A 132 -2.60 -3.35 12.05
C SER A 132 -3.62 -2.49 11.31
N ALA A 133 -4.85 -2.96 11.16
CA ALA A 133 -5.95 -2.18 10.60
C ALA A 133 -6.19 -0.86 11.39
N ALA A 134 -5.76 -0.80 12.64
CA ALA A 134 -5.85 0.40 13.47
C ALA A 134 -4.90 1.54 13.04
N LEU A 135 -3.85 1.25 12.27
CA LEU A 135 -2.92 2.26 11.73
C LEU A 135 -3.43 2.93 10.46
N VAL A 136 -4.55 2.48 9.93
CA VAL A 136 -5.14 3.04 8.71
C VAL A 136 -6.06 4.18 9.07
N GLU A 137 -5.62 5.42 8.84
CA GLU A 137 -6.49 6.60 8.98
C GLU A 137 -7.59 6.59 7.91
N LYS A 138 -8.83 6.85 8.32
CA LYS A 138 -9.94 7.08 7.40
C LYS A 138 -9.73 8.40 6.66
N GLY A 139 -9.54 8.36 5.36
CA GLY A 139 -9.41 9.56 4.53
C GLY A 139 -10.76 10.11 4.09
N ASN A 140 -10.86 11.44 3.98
CA ASN A 140 -11.95 12.12 3.27
C ASN A 140 -11.60 12.19 1.79
N THR A 141 -12.27 11.41 0.95
CA THR A 141 -12.06 11.40 -0.50
C THR A 141 -13.11 12.27 -1.18
N GLN A 142 -12.68 13.15 -2.11
CA GLN A 142 -13.59 13.94 -2.95
C GLN A 142 -13.82 13.25 -4.29
N SER A 143 -15.05 13.39 -4.83
CA SER A 143 -15.56 12.55 -5.92
C SER A 143 -15.35 13.10 -7.33
N GLY A 144 -15.05 12.21 -8.29
CA GLY A 144 -15.32 12.31 -9.72
C GLY A 144 -16.38 11.27 -10.18
N SER A 145 -16.76 11.25 -11.46
CA SER A 145 -17.79 10.34 -11.99
C SER A 145 -17.45 8.84 -11.78
N SER A 146 -16.19 8.46 -11.95
CA SER A 146 -15.72 7.08 -11.73
C SER A 146 -15.82 6.65 -10.27
N LYS A 147 -15.76 7.59 -9.32
CA LYS A 147 -15.92 7.29 -7.90
C LYS A 147 -17.35 6.84 -7.56
N GLY A 148 -18.36 7.41 -8.21
CA GLY A 148 -19.75 6.97 -8.04
C GLY A 148 -19.91 5.50 -8.44
N LEU A 149 -19.35 5.10 -9.59
CA LEU A 149 -19.36 3.73 -10.08
C LEU A 149 -18.71 2.76 -9.08
N ILE A 150 -17.51 3.08 -8.59
CA ILE A 150 -16.80 2.23 -7.62
C ILE A 150 -17.53 2.17 -6.28
N THR A 151 -18.09 3.28 -5.81
CA THR A 151 -18.87 3.30 -4.57
C THR A 151 -20.12 2.41 -4.67
N GLU A 152 -20.82 2.45 -5.80
CA GLU A 152 -21.98 1.59 -6.04
C GLU A 152 -21.59 0.11 -6.14
N LEU A 153 -20.54 -0.20 -6.90
CA LEU A 153 -19.99 -1.55 -7.00
C LEU A 153 -19.69 -2.13 -5.61
N TRP A 154 -19.02 -1.36 -4.75
CA TRP A 154 -18.66 -1.82 -3.42
C TRP A 154 -19.85 -1.89 -2.46
N SER A 155 -20.86 -1.04 -2.59
CA SER A 155 -22.08 -1.16 -1.80
C SER A 155 -22.82 -2.48 -2.05
N GLN A 156 -22.80 -2.96 -3.30
CA GLN A 156 -23.34 -4.27 -3.66
C GLN A 156 -22.41 -5.41 -3.22
N ARG A 157 -21.11 -5.26 -3.45
CA ARG A 157 -20.09 -6.28 -3.16
C ARG A 157 -20.02 -6.63 -1.67
N MET A 158 -20.05 -5.63 -0.77
CA MET A 158 -19.98 -5.83 0.69
C MET A 158 -21.13 -6.70 1.24
N THR A 159 -22.23 -6.84 0.53
CA THR A 159 -23.36 -7.66 0.98
C THR A 159 -23.17 -9.16 0.75
N SER A 160 -22.27 -9.54 -0.15
CA SER A 160 -22.16 -10.93 -0.64
C SER A 160 -20.73 -11.44 -0.81
N TRP A 161 -19.73 -10.57 -0.69
CA TRP A 161 -18.33 -10.94 -0.91
C TRP A 161 -17.49 -10.80 0.38
N SER A 162 -16.66 -11.81 0.60
CA SER A 162 -15.60 -11.79 1.59
C SER A 162 -14.39 -12.57 1.05
N PRO A 163 -13.15 -12.16 1.37
CA PRO A 163 -11.95 -12.91 0.98
C PRO A 163 -11.82 -14.26 1.70
N VAL A 164 -12.56 -14.43 2.79
CA VAL A 164 -12.57 -15.68 3.59
C VAL A 164 -14.00 -16.05 3.95
N GLU A 165 -14.22 -17.34 4.20
CA GLU A 165 -15.49 -17.87 4.70
C GLU A 165 -15.84 -17.22 6.06
N ASP A 166 -17.08 -16.87 6.27
CA ASP A 166 -17.62 -16.22 7.48
C ASP A 166 -17.02 -14.82 7.80
N GLY A 167 -16.29 -14.22 6.86
CA GLY A 167 -15.83 -12.83 6.99
C GLY A 167 -16.89 -11.81 6.59
N THR A 168 -16.82 -10.63 7.21
CA THR A 168 -17.58 -9.45 6.77
C THR A 168 -16.62 -8.32 6.42
N VAL A 169 -16.92 -7.52 5.39
CA VAL A 169 -16.02 -6.50 4.89
C VAL A 169 -16.56 -5.10 5.14
N THR A 170 -15.71 -4.22 5.65
CA THR A 170 -15.98 -2.78 5.76
C THR A 170 -15.01 -2.03 4.87
N VAL A 171 -15.51 -1.15 4.01
CA VAL A 171 -14.68 -0.23 3.22
C VAL A 171 -14.20 0.91 4.12
N ASN A 172 -12.89 1.09 4.18
CA ASN A 172 -12.26 2.14 4.97
C ASN A 172 -12.06 3.40 4.14
N ASP A 173 -11.62 3.23 2.88
CA ASP A 173 -11.30 4.33 2.01
C ASP A 173 -11.27 3.90 0.53
N LEU A 174 -11.38 4.88 -0.37
CA LEU A 174 -11.21 4.66 -1.80
C LEU A 174 -10.62 5.89 -2.49
N GLY A 175 -9.83 5.66 -3.52
CA GLY A 175 -9.28 6.68 -4.39
C GLY A 175 -9.51 6.32 -5.85
N VAL A 176 -9.74 7.32 -6.68
CA VAL A 176 -9.95 7.16 -8.12
C VAL A 176 -9.13 8.18 -8.88
N GLU A 177 -8.40 7.73 -9.89
CA GLU A 177 -7.71 8.59 -10.84
C GLU A 177 -7.86 8.01 -12.25
N ASP A 178 -8.49 8.79 -13.10
CA ASP A 178 -8.78 8.43 -14.50
C ASP A 178 -9.49 7.07 -14.62
N SER A 179 -8.81 6.06 -15.15
CA SER A 179 -9.32 4.70 -15.36
C SER A 179 -8.87 3.71 -14.27
N VAL A 180 -8.24 4.18 -13.18
CA VAL A 180 -7.76 3.34 -12.09
C VAL A 180 -8.41 3.78 -10.78
N ALA A 181 -8.86 2.80 -10.01
CA ALA A 181 -9.35 3.03 -8.65
C ALA A 181 -8.75 2.00 -7.69
N TRP A 182 -8.58 2.39 -6.44
CA TRP A 182 -8.26 1.47 -5.37
C TRP A 182 -9.26 1.63 -4.23
N VAL A 183 -9.51 0.53 -3.55
CA VAL A 183 -10.40 0.49 -2.38
C VAL A 183 -9.68 -0.22 -1.26
N GLN A 184 -9.57 0.45 -0.12
CA GLN A 184 -9.06 -0.13 1.10
C GLN A 184 -10.21 -0.62 1.96
N TRP A 185 -10.10 -1.83 2.46
CA TRP A 185 -11.13 -2.45 3.28
C TRP A 185 -10.53 -3.24 4.45
N THR A 186 -11.36 -3.53 5.44
CA THR A 186 -11.04 -4.44 6.54
C THR A 186 -11.99 -5.62 6.49
N CYS A 187 -11.47 -6.82 6.57
CA CYS A 187 -12.26 -8.04 6.80
C CYS A 187 -12.30 -8.34 8.28
N HIS A 188 -13.50 -8.48 8.81
CA HIS A 188 -13.78 -8.83 10.20
C HIS A 188 -14.16 -10.30 10.29
N THR A 189 -13.49 -11.04 11.16
CA THR A 189 -13.76 -12.47 11.40
C THR A 189 -13.81 -12.78 12.89
N ALA A 190 -14.28 -13.96 13.24
CA ALA A 190 -14.31 -14.40 14.63
C ALA A 190 -12.92 -14.53 15.28
N THR A 191 -11.87 -14.67 14.47
CA THR A 191 -10.48 -14.86 14.94
C THR A 191 -9.62 -13.59 14.85
N GLY A 192 -10.18 -12.49 14.35
CA GLY A 192 -9.50 -11.19 14.24
C GLY A 192 -9.79 -10.49 12.92
N ASP A 193 -9.36 -9.25 12.84
CA ASP A 193 -9.50 -8.38 11.68
C ASP A 193 -8.21 -8.35 10.88
N PHE A 194 -8.32 -8.24 9.56
CA PHE A 194 -7.18 -8.02 8.69
C PHE A 194 -7.50 -7.05 7.56
N PRO A 195 -6.52 -6.25 7.11
CA PRO A 195 -6.69 -5.30 6.04
C PRO A 195 -6.63 -5.97 4.67
N GLY A 196 -7.25 -5.32 3.70
CA GLY A 196 -7.13 -5.68 2.31
C GLY A 196 -7.35 -4.50 1.37
N TRP A 197 -7.06 -4.74 0.10
CA TRP A 197 -7.12 -3.76 -0.96
C TRP A 197 -7.66 -4.41 -2.22
N THR A 198 -8.38 -3.62 -2.99
CA THR A 198 -8.79 -3.99 -4.34
C THR A 198 -8.35 -2.91 -5.29
N LEU A 199 -7.64 -3.31 -6.33
CA LEU A 199 -7.35 -2.48 -7.47
C LEU A 199 -8.43 -2.69 -8.53
N HIS A 200 -8.95 -1.61 -9.08
CA HIS A 200 -9.88 -1.62 -10.20
C HIS A 200 -9.29 -0.94 -11.41
N ASN A 201 -9.42 -1.58 -12.58
CA ASN A 201 -9.21 -0.94 -13.87
C ASN A 201 -10.59 -0.73 -14.51
N ILE A 202 -10.85 0.50 -14.94
CA ILE A 202 -12.12 0.97 -15.47
C ILE A 202 -11.97 1.24 -16.95
N ASP A 203 -12.74 0.52 -17.79
CA ASP A 203 -12.81 0.71 -19.23
C ASP A 203 -14.29 0.93 -19.62
N GLY A 204 -14.69 2.19 -19.72
CA GLY A 204 -16.09 2.57 -19.88
C GLY A 204 -16.94 2.07 -18.71
N ASP A 205 -17.91 1.20 -18.98
CA ASP A 205 -18.78 0.57 -17.99
C ASP A 205 -18.20 -0.77 -17.46
N HIS A 206 -17.07 -1.21 -17.97
CA HIS A 206 -16.43 -2.45 -17.54
C HIS A 206 -15.41 -2.17 -16.44
N VAL A 207 -15.49 -2.94 -15.33
CA VAL A 207 -14.57 -2.86 -14.21
C VAL A 207 -13.95 -4.23 -13.98
N SER A 208 -12.64 -4.34 -14.14
CA SER A 208 -11.88 -5.50 -13.69
C SER A 208 -11.28 -5.23 -12.32
N SER A 209 -11.09 -6.27 -11.51
CA SER A 209 -10.66 -6.12 -10.11
C SER A 209 -9.60 -7.16 -9.75
N GLU A 210 -8.61 -6.72 -8.97
CA GLU A 210 -7.62 -7.57 -8.33
C GLU A 210 -7.69 -7.33 -6.81
N ASP A 211 -7.86 -8.41 -6.04
CA ASP A 211 -7.97 -8.35 -4.59
C ASP A 211 -6.66 -8.79 -3.92
N TYR A 212 -6.27 -8.06 -2.89
CA TYR A 212 -5.09 -8.34 -2.07
C TYR A 212 -5.45 -8.20 -0.59
N TRP A 213 -4.89 -9.03 0.27
CA TRP A 213 -5.08 -8.91 1.72
C TRP A 213 -3.89 -9.47 2.49
N ASP A 214 -3.76 -9.01 3.73
CA ASP A 214 -2.74 -9.45 4.67
C ASP A 214 -3.41 -10.18 5.84
N ASP A 215 -3.54 -11.51 5.69
CA ASP A 215 -4.12 -12.36 6.73
C ASP A 215 -3.02 -12.91 7.64
N ALA A 216 -2.79 -12.23 8.76
CA ALA A 216 -1.79 -12.60 9.75
C ALA A 216 -2.06 -13.91 10.51
N ARG A 217 -3.21 -14.53 10.29
CA ARG A 217 -3.61 -15.78 10.99
C ARG A 217 -2.98 -17.03 10.39
N ASN A 218 -2.34 -16.91 9.20
CA ASN A 218 -1.69 -18.01 8.49
C ASN A 218 -0.19 -18.06 8.69
#